data_9cdfdf4b6bcd412a64c1c1b917fcb56f
#
_entry.id   9cdfdf4b6bcd412a64c1c1b917fcb56f
#
_cell.length_a   1.000
_cell.length_b   1.000
_cell.length_c   1.000
_cell.angle_alpha   90.00
_cell.angle_beta   90.00
_cell.angle_gamma   90.00
#
_symmetry.space_group_name_H-M   'P 1'
#
loop_
_entity.id
_entity.type
_entity.pdbx_description
1 polymer ?
#
loop_
_entity_poly.entity_id
_entity_poly.type
_entity_poly.pdbx_seq_one_letter_code
_entity_poly.pdbx_strand_id
1 'polypeptide(L)'
;EEISGPELSEKMFQHSKKFGTEFAFGHITDIKEIDGLKVLTANSKEYVAKTVIIATGTEAKSLGIPGEDKFSSKGVSYCAVCDGAFFRNRKVVVIGGGDSAVEEALYLSNLVEKVIIVHRRDELR
;
A
#
# COMPACT_ATOMS: atom_id res chain seq x y z
N GLU A 1 18.85 11.15 15.62
CA GLU A 1 17.56 11.49 16.31
C GLU A 1 16.44 10.72 15.62
N GLU A 2 15.62 10.04 16.40
CA GLU A 2 14.42 9.37 15.88
C GLU A 2 13.30 10.40 15.72
N ILE A 3 12.53 10.32 14.65
CA ILE A 3 11.35 11.13 14.41
C ILE A 3 10.13 10.23 14.32
N SER A 4 9.03 10.61 14.96
CA SER A 4 7.78 9.86 14.83
C SER A 4 7.10 10.08 13.48
N GLY A 5 6.30 9.11 13.02
CA GLY A 5 5.55 9.24 11.77
C GLY A 5 4.67 10.50 11.70
N PRO A 6 3.86 10.80 12.73
CA PRO A 6 3.06 12.02 12.77
C PRO A 6 3.90 13.31 12.68
N GLU A 7 5.03 13.36 13.38
CA GLU A 7 5.92 14.52 13.35
C GLU A 7 6.57 14.70 11.97
N LEU A 8 7.00 13.62 11.34
CA LEU A 8 7.53 13.66 9.98
C LEU A 8 6.47 14.16 8.99
N SER A 9 5.26 13.64 9.09
CA SER A 9 4.12 14.06 8.25
C SER A 9 3.83 15.54 8.38
N GLU A 10 3.80 16.05 9.62
CA GLU A 10 3.59 17.48 9.88
C GLU A 10 4.72 18.34 9.29
N LYS A 11 5.98 17.93 9.46
CA LYS A 11 7.12 18.65 8.86
C LYS A 11 7.04 18.67 7.33
N MET A 12 6.66 17.56 6.70
CA MET A 12 6.47 17.48 5.24
C MET A 12 5.33 18.39 4.76
N PHE A 13 4.22 18.42 5.50
CA PHE A 13 3.08 19.29 5.23
C PHE A 13 3.48 20.77 5.28
N GLN A 14 4.14 21.19 6.37
CA GLN A 14 4.61 22.57 6.52
C GLN A 14 5.67 22.94 5.47
N HIS A 15 6.54 21.99 5.11
CA HIS A 15 7.51 22.19 4.04
C HIS A 15 6.83 22.45 2.70
N SER A 16 5.82 21.67 2.33
CA SER A 16 5.06 21.89 1.09
C SER A 16 4.39 23.26 1.08
N LYS A 17 3.78 23.67 2.18
CA LYS A 17 3.13 25.00 2.31
C LYS A 17 4.12 26.14 2.11
N LYS A 18 5.34 26.00 2.58
CA LYS A 18 6.41 26.98 2.42
C LYS A 18 6.71 27.26 0.93
N PHE A 19 6.48 26.29 0.05
CA PHE A 19 6.64 26.42 -1.40
C PHE A 19 5.35 26.78 -2.13
N GLY A 20 4.33 27.23 -1.42
CA GLY A 20 3.08 27.72 -2.01
C GLY A 20 2.07 26.62 -2.37
N THR A 21 2.25 25.39 -1.85
CA THR A 21 1.26 24.34 -2.09
C THR A 21 -0.05 24.65 -1.36
N GLU A 22 -1.15 24.63 -2.09
CA GLU A 22 -2.50 24.69 -1.55
C GLU A 22 -3.02 23.28 -1.26
N PHE A 23 -3.69 23.12 -0.13
CA PHE A 23 -4.29 21.84 0.27
C PHE A 23 -5.80 21.96 0.27
N ALA A 24 -6.46 21.05 -0.44
CA ALA A 24 -7.90 20.87 -0.41
C ALA A 24 -8.21 19.45 0.10
N PHE A 25 -9.03 19.36 1.12
CA PHE A 25 -9.46 18.08 1.68
C PHE A 25 -10.77 17.64 1.03
N GLY A 26 -10.80 16.43 0.51
CA GLY A 26 -11.99 15.90 -0.14
C GLY A 26 -11.76 14.53 -0.74
N HIS A 27 -12.86 13.88 -1.07
CA HIS A 27 -12.87 12.62 -1.79
C HIS A 27 -12.99 12.89 -3.28
N ILE A 28 -12.00 12.46 -4.07
CA ILE A 28 -12.05 12.58 -5.53
C ILE A 28 -13.04 11.54 -6.06
N THR A 29 -14.07 11.99 -6.76
CA THR A 29 -15.11 11.14 -7.32
C THR A 29 -15.01 10.96 -8.81
N ASP A 30 -14.33 11.88 -9.50
CA ASP A 30 -14.19 11.83 -10.96
C ASP A 30 -12.95 12.57 -11.43
N ILE A 31 -12.37 12.11 -12.54
CA ILE A 31 -11.28 12.74 -13.26
C ILE A 31 -11.60 12.68 -14.75
N LYS A 32 -11.63 13.83 -15.42
CA LYS A 32 -11.89 13.97 -16.85
C LYS A 32 -10.78 14.75 -17.54
N GLU A 33 -10.68 14.59 -18.85
CA GLU A 33 -9.90 15.48 -19.70
C GLU A 33 -10.84 16.32 -20.55
N ILE A 34 -10.69 17.63 -20.47
CA ILE A 34 -11.44 18.62 -21.25
C ILE A 34 -10.44 19.61 -21.82
N ASP A 35 -10.40 19.75 -23.15
CA ASP A 35 -9.50 20.67 -23.87
C ASP A 35 -8.02 20.56 -23.44
N GLY A 36 -7.54 19.34 -23.21
CA GLY A 36 -6.16 19.06 -22.78
C GLY A 36 -5.88 19.35 -21.31
N LEU A 37 -6.85 19.80 -20.53
CA LEU A 37 -6.76 20.02 -19.10
C LEU A 37 -7.40 18.86 -18.34
N LYS A 38 -6.88 18.59 -17.15
CA LYS A 38 -7.43 17.58 -16.23
C LYS A 38 -8.39 18.26 -15.27
N VAL A 39 -9.64 17.81 -15.25
CA VAL A 39 -10.69 18.29 -14.37
C VAL A 39 -11.00 17.22 -13.34
N LEU A 40 -10.78 17.52 -12.07
CA LEU A 40 -11.02 16.63 -10.94
C LEU A 40 -12.24 17.12 -10.17
N THR A 41 -13.15 16.22 -9.83
CA THR A 41 -14.30 16.54 -8.98
C THR A 41 -14.05 16.02 -7.57
N ALA A 42 -14.13 16.93 -6.58
CA ALA A 42 -14.06 16.58 -5.17
C ALA A 42 -15.09 17.37 -4.37
N ASN A 43 -15.93 16.69 -3.57
CA ASN A 43 -16.96 17.33 -2.74
C ASN A 43 -17.82 18.34 -3.52
N SER A 44 -18.25 18.00 -4.73
CA SER A 44 -19.04 18.86 -5.64
C SER A 44 -18.31 20.13 -6.11
N LYS A 45 -17.01 20.19 -5.96
CA LYS A 45 -16.12 21.23 -6.48
C LYS A 45 -15.27 20.67 -7.62
N GLU A 46 -15.01 21.47 -8.63
CA GLU A 46 -14.09 21.13 -9.70
C GLU A 46 -12.75 21.84 -9.52
N TYR A 47 -11.69 21.09 -9.79
CA TYR A 47 -10.31 21.56 -9.79
C TYR A 47 -9.71 21.29 -11.15
N VAL A 48 -9.14 22.31 -11.76
CA VAL A 48 -8.57 22.24 -13.11
C VAL A 48 -7.06 22.30 -13.04
N ALA A 49 -6.37 21.35 -13.68
CA ALA A 49 -4.92 21.28 -13.71
C ALA A 49 -4.39 20.87 -15.09
N LYS A 50 -3.16 21.30 -15.41
CA LYS A 50 -2.45 20.81 -16.60
C LYS A 50 -2.01 19.37 -16.46
N THR A 51 -1.59 18.98 -15.26
CA THR A 51 -1.10 17.65 -14.91
C THR A 51 -1.64 17.21 -13.57
N VAL A 52 -1.76 15.90 -13.36
CA VAL A 52 -2.21 15.28 -12.10
C VAL A 52 -1.23 14.18 -11.72
N ILE A 53 -0.87 14.14 -10.45
CA ILE A 53 -0.12 13.03 -9.85
C ILE A 53 -1.10 12.24 -8.98
N ILE A 54 -1.29 10.96 -9.30
CA ILE A 54 -2.12 10.04 -8.52
C ILE A 54 -1.22 9.34 -7.50
N ALA A 55 -1.38 9.69 -6.23
CA ALA A 55 -0.58 9.16 -5.13
C ALA A 55 -1.49 8.69 -3.97
N THR A 56 -2.48 7.85 -4.31
CA THR A 56 -3.55 7.42 -3.40
C THR A 56 -3.18 6.25 -2.49
N GLY A 57 -1.96 5.73 -2.62
CA GLY A 57 -1.54 4.51 -1.94
C GLY A 57 -2.17 3.26 -2.56
N THR A 58 -2.06 2.15 -1.85
CA THR A 58 -2.58 0.84 -2.27
C THR A 58 -3.25 0.14 -1.11
N GLU A 59 -4.22 -0.69 -1.41
CA GLU A 59 -4.80 -1.65 -0.46
C GLU A 59 -4.41 -3.07 -0.86
N ALA A 60 -4.18 -3.92 0.14
CA ALA A 60 -3.93 -5.32 -0.10
C ALA A 60 -5.18 -5.99 -0.67
N LYS A 61 -5.00 -6.80 -1.71
CA LYS A 61 -6.11 -7.53 -2.31
C LYS A 61 -6.43 -8.76 -1.46
N SER A 62 -7.63 -8.77 -0.87
CA SER A 62 -8.16 -9.94 -0.17
C SER A 62 -8.35 -11.13 -1.13
N LEU A 63 -8.14 -12.34 -0.62
CA LEU A 63 -8.42 -13.59 -1.32
C LEU A 63 -9.91 -13.96 -1.23
N GLY A 64 -10.62 -13.43 -0.24
CA GLY A 64 -12.02 -13.73 0.03
C GLY A 64 -12.25 -15.16 0.55
N ILE A 65 -11.27 -15.76 1.20
CA ILE A 65 -11.36 -17.12 1.76
C ILE A 65 -11.84 -17.11 3.21
N PRO A 66 -12.54 -18.18 3.66
CA PRO A 66 -12.97 -18.27 5.05
C PRO A 66 -11.80 -18.18 6.03
N GLY A 67 -11.93 -17.30 7.02
CA GLY A 67 -10.92 -17.11 8.06
C GLY A 67 -9.93 -15.97 7.79
N GLU A 68 -9.85 -15.44 6.59
CA GLU A 68 -8.94 -14.36 6.24
C GLU A 68 -9.11 -13.14 7.17
N ASP A 69 -10.32 -12.61 7.27
CA ASP A 69 -10.62 -11.48 8.16
C ASP A 69 -10.45 -11.84 9.65
N LYS A 70 -10.90 -13.05 10.03
CA LYS A 70 -10.82 -13.52 11.42
C LYS A 70 -9.38 -13.60 11.94
N PHE A 71 -8.44 -13.96 11.07
CA PHE A 71 -7.04 -14.14 11.40
C PHE A 71 -6.16 -12.97 10.96
N SER A 72 -6.75 -11.91 10.41
CA SER A 72 -6.03 -10.66 10.12
C SER A 72 -5.32 -10.15 11.39
N SER A 73 -4.05 -9.82 11.27
CA SER A 73 -3.14 -9.48 12.39
C SER A 73 -3.00 -10.58 13.48
N LYS A 74 -3.50 -11.79 13.23
CA LYS A 74 -3.43 -12.95 14.15
C LYS A 74 -2.92 -14.22 13.46
N GLY A 75 -2.21 -14.06 12.36
CA GLY A 75 -1.68 -15.16 11.55
C GLY A 75 -1.83 -14.94 10.05
N VAL A 76 -2.71 -14.03 9.61
CA VAL A 76 -2.79 -13.53 8.25
C VAL A 76 -2.26 -12.11 8.23
N SER A 77 -1.30 -11.83 7.36
CA SER A 77 -0.69 -10.53 7.14
C SER A 77 -0.53 -10.25 5.64
N TYR A 78 -0.53 -8.98 5.27
CA TYR A 78 -0.29 -8.50 3.92
C TYR A 78 1.02 -7.72 3.80
N CYS A 79 1.87 -7.77 4.83
CA CYS A 79 3.15 -7.08 4.85
C CYS A 79 4.19 -7.94 5.59
N ALA A 80 5.02 -8.64 4.85
CA ALA A 80 6.06 -9.48 5.42
C ALA A 80 7.10 -8.68 6.23
N VAL A 81 7.45 -7.50 5.75
CA VAL A 81 8.41 -6.62 6.45
C VAL A 81 7.84 -6.10 7.75
N CYS A 82 6.52 -5.81 7.80
CA CYS A 82 5.86 -5.30 9.01
C CYS A 82 5.77 -6.38 10.11
N ASP A 83 5.34 -7.58 9.72
CA ASP A 83 4.91 -8.62 10.66
C ASP A 83 5.84 -9.85 10.72
N GLY A 84 6.74 -10.00 9.76
CA GLY A 84 7.58 -11.20 9.62
C GLY A 84 8.38 -11.55 10.87
N ALA A 85 8.82 -10.53 11.63
CA ALA A 85 9.57 -10.73 12.86
C ALA A 85 8.78 -11.48 13.95
N PHE A 86 7.44 -11.41 13.94
CA PHE A 86 6.58 -12.14 14.90
C PHE A 86 6.49 -13.64 14.61
N PHE A 87 6.91 -14.06 13.41
CA PHE A 87 6.83 -15.44 12.95
C PHE A 87 8.19 -16.15 12.92
N ARG A 88 9.20 -15.61 13.62
CA ARG A 88 10.51 -16.28 13.75
C ARG A 88 10.36 -17.72 14.23
N ASN A 89 11.15 -18.61 13.64
CA ASN A 89 11.12 -20.06 13.93
C ASN A 89 9.73 -20.72 13.68
N ARG A 90 8.92 -20.12 12.84
CA ARG A 90 7.63 -20.68 12.41
C ARG A 90 7.69 -21.06 10.93
N LYS A 91 6.75 -21.88 10.51
CA LYS A 91 6.49 -22.17 9.09
C LYS A 91 5.47 -21.17 8.59
N VAL A 92 5.78 -20.52 7.48
CA VAL A 92 4.94 -19.46 6.88
C VAL A 92 4.58 -19.87 5.45
N VAL A 93 3.36 -19.56 5.06
CA VAL A 93 2.86 -19.72 3.69
C VAL A 93 2.70 -18.32 3.07
N VAL A 94 3.28 -18.11 1.91
CA VAL A 94 3.08 -16.92 1.08
C VAL A 94 2.16 -17.28 -0.08
N ILE A 95 1.04 -16.58 -0.20
CA ILE A 95 0.05 -16.82 -1.26
C ILE A 95 0.22 -15.76 -2.33
N GLY A 96 0.66 -16.18 -3.49
CA GLY A 96 0.92 -15.31 -4.63
C GLY A 96 2.02 -15.87 -5.52
N GLY A 97 2.32 -15.19 -6.61
CA GLY A 97 3.36 -15.62 -7.57
C GLY A 97 3.80 -14.47 -8.48
N GLY A 98 3.53 -13.24 -8.09
CA GLY A 98 4.12 -12.03 -8.67
C GLY A 98 5.34 -11.58 -7.89
N ASP A 99 6.00 -10.53 -8.35
CA ASP A 99 7.25 -9.98 -7.80
C ASP A 99 7.15 -9.77 -6.29
N SER A 100 6.10 -9.10 -5.81
CA SER A 100 5.90 -8.87 -4.37
C SER A 100 5.88 -10.16 -3.54
N ALA A 101 5.19 -11.21 -4.02
CA ALA A 101 5.12 -12.47 -3.29
C ALA A 101 6.49 -13.17 -3.22
N VAL A 102 7.27 -13.08 -4.29
CA VAL A 102 8.62 -13.66 -4.36
C VAL A 102 9.58 -12.88 -3.47
N GLU A 103 9.57 -11.56 -3.55
CA GLU A 103 10.40 -10.68 -2.72
C GLU A 103 10.10 -10.85 -1.23
N GLU A 104 8.81 -10.88 -0.85
CA GLU A 104 8.40 -11.10 0.53
C GLU A 104 8.76 -12.51 1.02
N ALA A 105 8.63 -13.53 0.17
CA ALA A 105 9.06 -14.89 0.51
C ALA A 105 10.58 -14.97 0.73
N LEU A 106 11.35 -14.28 -0.11
CA LEU A 106 12.80 -14.19 0.04
C LEU A 106 13.20 -13.47 1.32
N TYR A 107 12.53 -12.36 1.65
CA TYR A 107 12.74 -11.67 2.92
C TYR A 107 12.43 -12.58 4.11
N LEU A 108 11.27 -13.26 4.11
CA LEU A 108 10.84 -14.16 5.17
C LEU A 108 11.78 -15.36 5.34
N SER A 109 12.41 -15.85 4.27
CA SER A 109 13.33 -16.99 4.34
C SER A 109 14.53 -16.75 5.26
N ASN A 110 14.87 -15.49 5.50
CA ASN A 110 15.95 -15.12 6.45
C ASN A 110 15.45 -15.01 7.91
N LEU A 111 14.14 -15.09 8.15
CA LEU A 111 13.56 -14.85 9.48
C LEU A 111 12.88 -16.09 10.06
N VAL A 112 12.27 -16.91 9.22
CA VAL A 112 11.39 -18.01 9.65
C VAL A 112 12.04 -19.37 9.39
N GLU A 113 11.50 -20.42 10.00
CA GLU A 113 12.01 -21.80 9.83
C GLU A 113 11.83 -22.30 8.39
N LYS A 114 10.67 -22.00 7.78
CA LYS A 114 10.33 -22.44 6.42
C LYS A 114 9.33 -21.51 5.78
N VAL A 115 9.57 -21.17 4.51
CA VAL A 115 8.61 -20.46 3.66
C VAL A 115 8.09 -21.41 2.60
N ILE A 116 6.78 -21.42 2.38
CA ILE A 116 6.10 -22.18 1.33
C ILE A 116 5.36 -21.16 0.47
N ILE A 117 5.66 -21.11 -0.82
CA ILE A 117 4.90 -20.30 -1.77
C ILE A 117 3.77 -21.14 -2.35
N VAL A 118 2.56 -20.61 -2.30
CA VAL A 118 1.38 -21.20 -2.94
C VAL A 118 0.94 -20.29 -4.07
N HIS A 119 0.97 -20.80 -5.28
CA HIS A 119 0.58 -20.08 -6.48
C HIS A 119 -0.44 -20.87 -7.28
N ARG A 120 -1.37 -20.19 -7.94
CA ARG A 120 -2.45 -20.80 -8.75
C ARG A 120 -2.02 -21.25 -10.16
N ARG A 121 -0.83 -20.90 -10.59
CA ARG A 121 -0.26 -21.24 -11.91
C ARG A 121 0.97 -22.09 -11.72
N ASP A 122 1.39 -22.75 -12.79
CA ASP A 122 2.57 -23.62 -12.80
C ASP A 122 3.88 -22.84 -12.78
N GLU A 123 3.85 -21.57 -13.21
CA GLU A 123 5.01 -20.69 -13.28
C GLU A 123 4.80 -19.40 -12.48
N LEU A 124 5.85 -18.94 -11.81
CA LEU A 124 5.90 -17.60 -11.19
C LEU A 124 6.02 -16.54 -12.31
N ARG A 125 5.66 -15.31 -11.96
CA ARG A 125 5.87 -14.16 -12.88
C ARG A 125 7.28 -13.65 -12.78
#